data_8602ef79146a965c6447fd66f12f2da3
#
_entry.id   8602ef79146a965c6447fd66f12f2da3
#
_cell.length_a   1.000
_cell.length_b   1.000
_cell.length_c   1.000
_cell.angle_alpha   90.00
_cell.angle_beta   90.00
_cell.angle_gamma   90.00
#
_symmetry.space_group_name_H-M   'P 1'
#
loop_
_entity.id
_entity.type
_entity.pdbx_description
1 polymer ?
#
loop_
_entity_poly.entity_id
_entity_poly.type
_entity_poly.pdbx_seq_one_letter_code
_entity_poly.pdbx_strand_id
1 'polypeptide(L)'
;MSDILSLMKQADAIITDSHIVGTSGKHMSVYINKDALYPHTEMASDVGRMMAEKYKDAGVEVVVGPMLGGIILSQWTAYHLTKMTGKEVLSVYTEKDAEGNQIFSRRRYDRFVKGKKTLVVEDITNTGGSAKKVVETVKAAGGIIVALCVMVNRDPKNITSETMGAPFDALGIIEAEAYDESTCPLCKKGVPINTEVGHGKAYLAKKNERS
;
A
#
# COMPACT_ATOMS: atom_id res chain seq x y z
N MET A 1 14.11 -17.38 3.91
CA MET A 1 12.79 -16.76 3.54
C MET A 1 13.07 -15.66 2.55
N SER A 2 12.32 -15.61 1.44
CA SER A 2 12.46 -14.51 0.47
C SER A 2 12.03 -13.21 1.16
N ASP A 3 12.77 -12.11 0.95
CA ASP A 3 12.32 -10.78 1.35
C ASP A 3 11.27 -10.27 0.36
N ILE A 4 10.56 -9.21 0.75
CA ILE A 4 9.46 -8.65 -0.06
C ILE A 4 9.94 -8.17 -1.44
N LEU A 5 11.14 -7.63 -1.54
CA LEU A 5 11.67 -7.11 -2.81
C LEU A 5 11.97 -8.25 -3.78
N SER A 6 12.51 -9.36 -3.28
CA SER A 6 12.72 -10.59 -4.06
C SER A 6 11.39 -11.15 -4.58
N LEU A 7 10.36 -11.19 -3.72
CA LEU A 7 9.03 -11.65 -4.10
C LEU A 7 8.41 -10.77 -5.19
N MET A 8 8.51 -9.45 -5.03
CA MET A 8 7.99 -8.49 -6.02
C MET A 8 8.73 -8.56 -7.36
N LYS A 9 10.05 -8.83 -7.36
CA LYS A 9 10.79 -9.06 -8.61
C LYS A 9 10.34 -10.33 -9.32
N GLN A 10 10.08 -11.42 -8.58
CA GLN A 10 9.56 -12.66 -9.16
C GLN A 10 8.16 -12.49 -9.79
N ALA A 11 7.36 -11.57 -9.29
CA ALA A 11 6.04 -11.24 -9.82
C ALA A 11 6.09 -10.18 -10.94
N ASP A 12 7.28 -9.76 -11.41
CA ASP A 12 7.45 -8.61 -12.32
C ASP A 12 6.74 -7.33 -11.81
N ALA A 13 6.62 -7.22 -10.49
CA ALA A 13 5.95 -6.10 -9.83
C ALA A 13 6.84 -4.86 -9.68
N ILE A 14 8.14 -4.96 -9.95
CA ILE A 14 9.09 -3.83 -9.94
C ILE A 14 9.62 -3.63 -11.36
N ILE A 15 9.28 -2.49 -11.94
CA ILE A 15 9.75 -2.08 -13.26
C ILE A 15 10.80 -0.99 -13.06
N THR A 16 12.03 -1.26 -13.46
CA THR A 16 13.16 -0.31 -13.43
C THR A 16 13.54 0.15 -14.83
N ASP A 17 14.40 1.15 -14.89
CA ASP A 17 15.00 1.65 -16.15
C ASP A 17 13.96 2.04 -17.21
N SER A 18 12.81 2.58 -16.76
CA SER A 18 11.68 2.97 -17.61
C SER A 18 11.26 4.40 -17.31
N HIS A 19 10.74 5.12 -18.30
CA HIS A 19 10.25 6.49 -18.14
C HIS A 19 8.75 6.48 -17.86
N ILE A 20 8.39 6.47 -16.61
CA ILE A 20 7.00 6.35 -16.16
C ILE A 20 6.43 7.72 -15.79
N VAL A 21 5.16 7.95 -16.12
CA VAL A 21 4.38 9.09 -15.63
C VAL A 21 3.37 8.60 -14.61
N GLY A 22 3.41 9.16 -13.41
CA GLY A 22 2.49 8.82 -12.33
C GLY A 22 1.15 9.56 -12.43
N THR A 23 0.21 9.23 -11.54
CA THR A 23 -1.11 9.87 -11.44
C THR A 23 -1.00 11.39 -11.22
N SER A 24 0.02 11.84 -10.49
CA SER A 24 0.30 13.26 -10.24
C SER A 24 0.90 14.01 -11.43
N GLY A 25 1.16 13.33 -12.56
CA GLY A 25 1.89 13.88 -13.70
C GLY A 25 3.40 13.91 -13.51
N LYS A 26 3.93 13.47 -12.37
CA LYS A 26 5.37 13.41 -12.14
C LYS A 26 6.00 12.21 -12.85
N HIS A 27 7.24 12.39 -13.29
CA HIS A 27 8.05 11.42 -14.02
C HIS A 27 8.97 10.66 -13.07
N MET A 28 9.15 9.36 -13.28
CA MET A 28 9.98 8.49 -12.44
C MET A 28 10.63 7.37 -13.24
N SER A 29 11.74 6.83 -12.73
CA SER A 29 12.46 5.71 -13.36
C SER A 29 12.06 4.34 -12.83
N VAL A 30 11.35 4.30 -11.69
CA VAL A 30 10.92 3.06 -11.02
C VAL A 30 9.41 3.09 -10.83
N TYR A 31 8.75 2.03 -11.25
CA TYR A 31 7.33 1.82 -11.04
C TYR A 31 7.08 0.53 -10.29
N ILE A 32 6.15 0.58 -9.35
CA ILE A 32 5.71 -0.61 -8.60
C ILE A 32 4.32 -0.98 -9.08
N ASN A 33 4.24 -2.07 -9.82
CA ASN A 33 2.99 -2.67 -10.26
C ASN A 33 2.54 -3.73 -9.24
N LYS A 34 2.04 -3.29 -8.10
CA LYS A 34 1.54 -4.19 -7.05
C LYS A 34 0.48 -5.20 -7.53
N ASP A 35 -0.29 -4.79 -8.55
CA ASP A 35 -1.38 -5.60 -9.09
C ASP A 35 -0.87 -6.82 -9.87
N ALA A 36 0.41 -6.85 -10.26
CA ALA A 36 1.05 -8.04 -10.82
C ALA A 36 1.26 -9.14 -9.79
N LEU A 37 1.37 -8.80 -8.49
CA LEU A 37 1.59 -9.77 -7.42
C LEU A 37 0.29 -10.50 -7.01
N TYR A 38 -0.83 -9.80 -6.96
CA TYR A 38 -2.08 -10.34 -6.39
C TYR A 38 -2.69 -11.55 -7.10
N PRO A 39 -2.57 -11.74 -8.44
CA PRO A 39 -3.02 -12.95 -9.11
C PRO A 39 -2.28 -14.22 -8.65
N HIS A 40 -1.07 -14.06 -8.12
CA HIS A 40 -0.27 -15.16 -7.57
C HIS A 40 -0.64 -15.39 -6.11
N THR A 41 -1.60 -16.26 -5.85
CA THR A 41 -2.20 -16.45 -4.52
C THR A 41 -1.18 -16.85 -3.45
N GLU A 42 -0.17 -17.66 -3.77
CA GLU A 42 0.92 -18.00 -2.86
C GLU A 42 1.76 -16.80 -2.51
N MET A 43 2.12 -15.95 -3.49
CA MET A 43 2.89 -14.73 -3.25
C MET A 43 2.09 -13.73 -2.41
N ALA A 44 0.79 -13.55 -2.70
CA ALA A 44 -0.08 -12.70 -1.90
C ALA A 44 -0.20 -13.21 -0.45
N SER A 45 -0.31 -14.52 -0.28
CA SER A 45 -0.30 -15.20 1.03
C SER A 45 1.02 -14.99 1.76
N ASP A 46 2.17 -15.08 1.07
CA ASP A 46 3.49 -14.86 1.65
C ASP A 46 3.66 -13.42 2.16
N VAL A 47 3.17 -12.42 1.44
CA VAL A 47 3.15 -11.03 1.96
C VAL A 47 2.35 -10.94 3.26
N GLY A 48 1.15 -11.52 3.29
CA GLY A 48 0.34 -11.59 4.51
C GLY A 48 1.05 -12.32 5.65
N ARG A 49 1.78 -13.39 5.35
CA ARG A 49 2.60 -14.12 6.33
C ARG A 49 3.74 -13.26 6.87
N MET A 50 4.47 -12.53 6.02
CA MET A 50 5.54 -11.62 6.45
C MET A 50 5.00 -10.54 7.40
N MET A 51 3.83 -9.96 7.10
CA MET A 51 3.16 -9.00 7.99
C MET A 51 2.77 -9.67 9.31
N ALA A 52 2.18 -10.85 9.26
CA ALA A 52 1.74 -11.59 10.45
C ALA A 52 2.92 -11.95 11.38
N GLU A 53 4.05 -12.38 10.83
CA GLU A 53 5.25 -12.71 11.60
C GLU A 53 5.77 -11.54 12.44
N LYS A 54 5.67 -10.30 11.93
CA LYS A 54 6.06 -9.10 12.68
C LYS A 54 5.17 -8.83 13.90
N TYR A 55 3.90 -9.24 13.85
CA TYR A 55 2.90 -8.86 14.86
C TYR A 55 2.26 -10.02 15.60
N LYS A 56 2.76 -11.26 15.44
CA LYS A 56 2.20 -12.46 16.08
C LYS A 56 2.13 -12.36 17.60
N ASP A 57 3.07 -11.63 18.22
CA ASP A 57 3.16 -11.46 19.67
C ASP A 57 2.52 -10.15 20.16
N ALA A 58 1.95 -9.34 19.27
CA ALA A 58 1.37 -8.03 19.59
C ALA A 58 -0.08 -8.10 20.07
N GLY A 59 -0.69 -9.30 20.04
CA GLY A 59 -2.07 -9.52 20.46
C GLY A 59 -3.10 -8.88 19.53
N VAL A 60 -2.82 -8.85 18.21
CA VAL A 60 -3.75 -8.35 17.19
C VAL A 60 -5.03 -9.18 17.20
N GLU A 61 -6.18 -8.50 17.16
CA GLU A 61 -7.52 -9.11 17.14
C GLU A 61 -8.24 -8.84 15.81
N VAL A 62 -7.88 -7.74 15.14
CA VAL A 62 -8.48 -7.34 13.86
C VAL A 62 -7.40 -6.78 12.94
N VAL A 63 -7.43 -7.15 11.68
CA VAL A 63 -6.62 -6.53 10.62
C VAL A 63 -7.53 -5.70 9.72
N VAL A 64 -7.15 -4.46 9.44
CA VAL A 64 -7.92 -3.52 8.62
C VAL A 64 -7.07 -3.07 7.44
N GLY A 65 -7.60 -3.17 6.22
CA GLY A 65 -6.98 -2.62 5.02
C GLY A 65 -7.94 -1.74 4.24
N PRO A 66 -7.47 -0.76 3.47
CA PRO A 66 -8.33 0.00 2.55
C PRO A 66 -8.62 -0.78 1.27
N MET A 67 -9.72 -0.45 0.58
CA MET A 67 -9.97 -0.92 -0.79
C MET A 67 -8.88 -0.40 -1.75
N LEU A 68 -8.37 -1.22 -2.70
CA LEU A 68 -8.64 -2.62 -3.00
C LEU A 68 -7.53 -3.53 -2.46
N GLY A 69 -6.25 -3.18 -2.63
CA GLY A 69 -5.10 -4.02 -2.28
C GLY A 69 -5.07 -4.40 -0.80
N GLY A 70 -5.45 -3.46 0.07
CA GLY A 70 -5.52 -3.71 1.51
C GLY A 70 -6.54 -4.78 1.91
N ILE A 71 -7.58 -5.04 1.10
CA ILE A 71 -8.52 -6.15 1.35
C ILE A 71 -7.79 -7.49 1.28
N ILE A 72 -7.02 -7.70 0.21
CA ILE A 72 -6.27 -8.94 -0.01
C ILE A 72 -5.24 -9.14 1.12
N LEU A 73 -4.49 -8.08 1.43
CA LEU A 73 -3.47 -8.13 2.46
C LEU A 73 -4.05 -8.33 3.85
N SER A 74 -5.16 -7.66 4.20
CA SER A 74 -5.79 -7.85 5.51
C SER A 74 -6.31 -9.27 5.70
N GLN A 75 -6.87 -9.87 4.64
CA GLN A 75 -7.38 -11.24 4.66
C GLN A 75 -6.24 -12.24 4.92
N TRP A 76 -5.16 -12.16 4.15
CA TRP A 76 -4.03 -13.07 4.32
C TRP A 76 -3.28 -12.85 5.64
N THR A 77 -3.10 -11.60 6.05
CA THR A 77 -2.45 -11.29 7.33
C THR A 77 -3.25 -11.83 8.51
N ALA A 78 -4.58 -11.63 8.53
CA ALA A 78 -5.45 -12.15 9.57
C ALA A 78 -5.47 -13.69 9.58
N TYR A 79 -5.50 -14.32 8.41
CA TYR A 79 -5.41 -15.77 8.28
C TYR A 79 -4.13 -16.32 8.92
N HIS A 80 -2.98 -15.73 8.57
CA HIS A 80 -1.70 -16.18 9.12
C HIS A 80 -1.57 -15.89 10.62
N LEU A 81 -2.03 -14.72 11.10
CA LEU A 81 -2.09 -14.43 12.52
C LEU A 81 -2.95 -15.44 13.27
N THR A 82 -4.12 -15.80 12.74
CA THR A 82 -4.98 -16.85 13.31
C THR A 82 -4.25 -18.18 13.41
N LYS A 83 -3.51 -18.58 12.37
CA LYS A 83 -2.74 -19.83 12.37
C LYS A 83 -1.57 -19.81 13.35
N MET A 84 -0.85 -18.69 13.44
CA MET A 84 0.33 -18.56 14.31
C MET A 84 -0.05 -18.46 15.78
N THR A 85 -1.15 -17.78 16.09
CA THR A 85 -1.55 -17.51 17.49
C THR A 85 -2.54 -18.54 18.07
N GLY A 86 -3.20 -19.31 17.20
CA GLY A 86 -4.30 -20.21 17.60
C GLY A 86 -5.58 -19.49 18.03
N LYS A 87 -5.65 -18.15 17.86
CA LYS A 87 -6.82 -17.32 18.17
C LYS A 87 -7.36 -16.72 16.89
N GLU A 88 -8.69 -16.65 16.75
CA GLU A 88 -9.31 -16.00 15.61
C GLU A 88 -8.91 -14.51 15.54
N VAL A 89 -8.39 -14.10 14.39
CA VAL A 89 -8.11 -12.70 14.05
C VAL A 89 -9.01 -12.32 12.89
N LEU A 90 -9.80 -11.28 13.08
CA LEU A 90 -10.77 -10.83 12.07
C LEU A 90 -10.09 -10.00 10.98
N SER A 91 -10.65 -10.03 9.78
CA SER A 91 -10.26 -9.17 8.68
C SER A 91 -11.45 -8.31 8.25
N VAL A 92 -11.25 -6.99 8.20
CA VAL A 92 -12.24 -6.04 7.69
C VAL A 92 -11.55 -4.99 6.81
N TYR A 93 -12.31 -4.18 6.11
CA TYR A 93 -11.75 -3.16 5.24
C TYR A 93 -12.55 -1.85 5.28
N THR A 94 -11.89 -0.77 4.87
CA THR A 94 -12.52 0.53 4.66
C THR A 94 -12.77 0.77 3.18
N GLU A 95 -13.78 1.58 2.88
CA GLU A 95 -14.15 2.04 1.54
C GLU A 95 -13.94 3.56 1.46
N LYS A 96 -13.75 4.08 0.26
CA LYS A 96 -13.73 5.53 0.05
C LYS A 96 -15.16 6.05 -0.10
N ASP A 97 -15.50 7.12 0.60
CA ASP A 97 -16.69 7.92 0.33
C ASP A 97 -16.49 8.84 -0.89
N ALA A 98 -17.50 9.63 -1.22
CA ALA A 98 -17.48 10.57 -2.34
C ALA A 98 -16.41 11.67 -2.16
N GLU A 99 -16.10 12.02 -0.93
CA GLU A 99 -15.10 13.02 -0.53
C GLU A 99 -13.68 12.44 -0.43
N GLY A 100 -13.53 11.11 -0.66
CA GLY A 100 -12.25 10.40 -0.59
C GLY A 100 -11.76 10.13 0.83
N ASN A 101 -12.66 10.12 1.82
CA ASN A 101 -12.34 9.66 3.16
C ASN A 101 -12.45 8.14 3.23
N GLN A 102 -11.74 7.55 4.19
CA GLN A 102 -11.86 6.11 4.48
C GLN A 102 -12.98 5.91 5.51
N ILE A 103 -13.92 5.04 5.23
CA ILE A 103 -15.09 4.77 6.10
C ILE A 103 -15.38 3.28 6.22
N PHE A 104 -15.99 2.87 7.33
CA PHE A 104 -16.57 1.52 7.51
C PHE A 104 -18.01 1.43 7.00
N SER A 105 -18.35 2.11 5.97
CA SER A 105 -19.65 2.32 5.33
C SER A 105 -20.80 1.36 5.73
N ARG A 106 -21.58 0.90 4.75
CA ARG A 106 -22.81 0.09 4.91
C ARG A 106 -22.60 -1.26 5.58
N ARG A 107 -21.34 -1.78 5.61
CA ARG A 107 -21.04 -3.13 6.15
C ARG A 107 -20.97 -3.17 7.66
N ARG A 108 -21.00 -2.02 8.33
CA ARG A 108 -20.95 -1.91 9.78
C ARG A 108 -19.71 -2.62 10.39
N TYR A 109 -18.58 -2.52 9.70
CA TYR A 109 -17.32 -3.12 10.16
C TYR A 109 -16.73 -2.39 11.37
N ASP A 110 -17.17 -1.17 11.66
CA ASP A 110 -16.91 -0.42 12.88
C ASP A 110 -17.12 -1.26 14.16
N ARG A 111 -18.19 -2.09 14.18
CA ARG A 111 -18.53 -2.95 15.32
C ARG A 111 -17.47 -4.02 15.63
N PHE A 112 -16.71 -4.46 14.62
CA PHE A 112 -15.65 -5.46 14.78
C PHE A 112 -14.32 -4.83 15.20
N VAL A 113 -14.20 -3.53 15.11
CA VAL A 113 -12.98 -2.76 15.42
C VAL A 113 -13.06 -2.15 16.82
N LYS A 114 -14.26 -1.79 17.30
CA LYS A 114 -14.47 -1.12 18.58
C LYS A 114 -13.89 -1.91 19.76
N GLY A 115 -12.96 -1.28 20.49
CA GLY A 115 -12.27 -1.86 21.65
C GLY A 115 -11.25 -2.94 21.31
N LYS A 116 -10.97 -3.20 20.01
CA LYS A 116 -10.08 -4.27 19.56
C LYS A 116 -8.69 -3.76 19.21
N LYS A 117 -7.66 -4.58 19.51
CA LYS A 117 -6.28 -4.37 19.05
C LYS A 117 -6.21 -4.57 17.56
N THR A 118 -5.99 -3.49 16.84
CA THR A 118 -6.13 -3.42 15.38
C THR A 118 -4.78 -3.18 14.71
N LEU A 119 -4.41 -4.05 13.77
CA LEU A 119 -3.33 -3.85 12.82
C LEU A 119 -3.92 -3.26 11.54
N VAL A 120 -3.41 -2.11 11.10
CA VAL A 120 -3.72 -1.55 9.77
C VAL A 120 -2.68 -2.03 8.78
N VAL A 121 -3.12 -2.48 7.60
CA VAL A 121 -2.23 -2.92 6.52
C VAL A 121 -2.54 -2.19 5.22
N GLU A 122 -1.50 -1.90 4.44
CA GLU A 122 -1.62 -1.26 3.12
C GLU A 122 -0.57 -1.84 2.18
N ASP A 123 -0.79 -1.71 0.89
CA ASP A 123 0.17 -2.20 -0.10
C ASP A 123 1.36 -1.22 -0.27
N ILE A 124 1.13 -0.01 -0.74
CA ILE A 124 2.18 0.95 -1.05
C ILE A 124 1.85 2.32 -0.47
N THR A 125 2.82 2.92 0.21
CA THR A 125 2.73 4.32 0.59
C THR A 125 3.60 5.19 -0.30
N ASN A 126 2.98 6.18 -0.97
CA ASN A 126 3.68 7.25 -1.70
C ASN A 126 3.72 8.55 -0.87
N THR A 127 2.56 8.94 -0.33
CA THR A 127 2.39 10.11 0.54
C THR A 127 1.82 9.74 1.91
N GLY A 128 1.44 8.47 2.08
CA GLY A 128 0.81 7.97 3.30
C GLY A 128 -0.65 8.40 3.52
N GLY A 129 -1.20 9.26 2.66
CA GLY A 129 -2.52 9.87 2.90
C GLY A 129 -3.67 8.87 3.06
N SER A 130 -3.73 7.82 2.23
CA SER A 130 -4.76 6.76 2.35
C SER A 130 -4.59 5.98 3.65
N ALA A 131 -3.39 5.51 3.93
CA ALA A 131 -3.08 4.72 5.12
C ALA A 131 -3.36 5.51 6.42
N LYS A 132 -2.98 6.79 6.47
CA LYS A 132 -3.27 7.68 7.60
C LYS A 132 -4.77 7.82 7.84
N LYS A 133 -5.56 8.02 6.79
CA LYS A 133 -7.03 8.09 6.90
C LYS A 133 -7.62 6.78 7.46
N VAL A 134 -7.07 5.61 7.10
CA VAL A 134 -7.50 4.33 7.70
C VAL A 134 -7.20 4.30 9.20
N VAL A 135 -6.01 4.72 9.62
CA VAL A 135 -5.64 4.82 11.04
C VAL A 135 -6.62 5.73 11.80
N GLU A 136 -6.94 6.90 11.24
CA GLU A 136 -7.90 7.84 11.82
C GLU A 136 -9.32 7.25 11.90
N THR A 137 -9.77 6.54 10.86
CA THR A 137 -11.07 5.86 10.83
C THR A 137 -11.18 4.76 11.89
N VAL A 138 -10.12 3.96 12.06
CA VAL A 138 -10.05 2.93 13.10
C VAL A 138 -10.11 3.56 14.50
N LYS A 139 -9.36 4.64 14.74
CA LYS A 139 -9.40 5.39 16.01
C LYS A 139 -10.80 5.97 16.28
N ALA A 140 -11.43 6.58 15.26
CA ALA A 140 -12.78 7.13 15.37
C ALA A 140 -13.84 6.05 15.68
N ALA A 141 -13.64 4.82 15.19
CA ALA A 141 -14.47 3.67 15.53
C ALA A 141 -14.18 3.08 16.93
N GLY A 142 -13.22 3.63 17.68
CA GLY A 142 -12.82 3.16 19.00
C GLY A 142 -11.87 1.96 18.98
N GLY A 143 -11.19 1.69 17.86
CA GLY A 143 -10.15 0.67 17.76
C GLY A 143 -8.84 1.11 18.42
N ILE A 144 -8.09 0.14 18.93
CA ILE A 144 -6.78 0.34 19.55
C ILE A 144 -5.71 -0.01 18.51
N ILE A 145 -5.06 1.00 17.95
CA ILE A 145 -4.03 0.79 16.91
C ILE A 145 -2.81 0.10 17.53
N VAL A 146 -2.47 -1.07 17.02
CA VAL A 146 -1.21 -1.77 17.28
C VAL A 146 -0.10 -1.18 16.42
N ALA A 147 -0.33 -1.15 15.10
CA ALA A 147 0.58 -0.57 14.13
C ALA A 147 -0.13 -0.33 12.79
N LEU A 148 0.55 0.42 11.92
CA LEU A 148 0.34 0.45 10.47
C LEU A 148 1.53 -0.26 9.82
N CYS A 149 1.26 -1.33 9.07
CA CYS A 149 2.28 -2.07 8.31
C CYS A 149 1.99 -1.98 6.82
N VAL A 150 2.98 -1.59 6.03
CA VAL A 150 2.85 -1.51 4.58
C VAL A 150 3.77 -2.51 3.87
N MET A 151 3.37 -2.97 2.70
CA MET A 151 4.22 -3.83 1.89
C MET A 151 5.46 -3.06 1.43
N VAL A 152 5.29 -1.85 0.89
CA VAL A 152 6.42 -1.00 0.46
C VAL A 152 6.19 0.46 0.86
N ASN A 153 7.21 1.06 1.49
CA ASN A 153 7.29 2.51 1.71
C ASN A 153 8.17 3.15 0.63
N ARG A 154 7.63 4.16 -0.07
CA ARG A 154 8.32 4.88 -1.14
C ARG A 154 8.94 6.21 -0.70
N ASP A 155 8.59 6.68 0.48
CA ASP A 155 9.10 7.94 1.03
C ASP A 155 9.43 7.77 2.52
N PRO A 156 10.51 7.04 2.85
CA PRO A 156 10.87 6.76 4.24
C PRO A 156 11.28 8.01 5.02
N LYS A 157 11.59 9.11 4.34
CA LYS A 157 11.95 10.39 4.98
C LYS A 157 10.74 11.10 5.58
N ASN A 158 9.60 11.03 4.89
CA ASN A 158 8.38 11.75 5.28
C ASN A 158 7.32 10.83 5.88
N ILE A 159 7.35 9.53 5.59
CA ILE A 159 6.37 8.55 6.09
C ILE A 159 6.98 7.80 7.27
N THR A 160 6.65 8.27 8.46
CA THR A 160 7.17 7.80 9.76
C THR A 160 6.02 7.55 10.73
N SER A 161 6.30 6.92 11.87
CA SER A 161 5.30 6.71 12.93
C SER A 161 4.64 8.02 13.38
N GLU A 162 5.41 9.11 13.45
CA GLU A 162 4.90 10.42 13.84
C GLU A 162 3.92 10.97 12.80
N THR A 163 4.29 10.98 11.52
CA THR A 163 3.45 11.51 10.44
C THR A 163 2.21 10.67 10.18
N MET A 164 2.30 9.35 10.41
CA MET A 164 1.16 8.42 10.30
C MET A 164 0.28 8.41 11.55
N GLY A 165 0.74 8.94 12.68
CA GLY A 165 0.01 8.95 13.93
C GLY A 165 -0.20 7.57 14.55
N ALA A 166 0.64 6.60 14.21
CA ALA A 166 0.63 5.22 14.70
C ALA A 166 2.04 4.62 14.59
N PRO A 167 2.41 3.59 15.36
CA PRO A 167 3.60 2.81 15.08
C PRO A 167 3.59 2.35 13.62
N PHE A 168 4.66 2.61 12.88
CA PHE A 168 4.73 2.40 11.43
C PHE A 168 5.87 1.48 11.05
N ASP A 169 5.57 0.49 10.24
CA ASP A 169 6.53 -0.44 9.65
C ASP A 169 6.30 -0.63 8.15
N ALA A 170 7.37 -0.94 7.43
CA ALA A 170 7.31 -1.43 6.05
C ALA A 170 8.02 -2.77 5.94
N LEU A 171 7.55 -3.66 5.06
CA LEU A 171 8.28 -4.89 4.72
C LEU A 171 9.47 -4.59 3.82
N GLY A 172 9.36 -3.55 2.99
CA GLY A 172 10.44 -3.08 2.13
C GLY A 172 10.39 -1.58 1.88
N ILE A 173 11.52 -1.04 1.43
CA ILE A 173 11.67 0.35 1.03
C ILE A 173 12.12 0.38 -0.43
N ILE A 174 11.41 1.14 -1.25
CA ILE A 174 11.80 1.44 -2.63
C ILE A 174 11.68 2.95 -2.80
N GLU A 175 12.76 3.67 -2.52
CA GLU A 175 12.81 5.09 -2.81
C GLU A 175 12.74 5.31 -4.32
N ALA A 176 11.82 6.12 -4.77
CA ALA A 176 11.72 6.51 -6.17
C ALA A 176 11.59 8.03 -6.24
N GLU A 177 12.60 8.64 -6.84
CA GLU A 177 12.55 10.06 -7.12
C GLU A 177 11.49 10.35 -8.18
N ALA A 178 10.68 11.37 -7.92
CA ALA A 178 9.63 11.84 -8.82
C ALA A 178 9.92 13.28 -9.23
N TYR A 179 10.01 13.51 -10.52
CA TYR A 179 10.42 14.79 -11.14
C TYR A 179 9.24 15.44 -11.85
N ASP A 180 9.23 16.76 -11.88
CA ASP A 180 8.42 17.50 -12.84
C ASP A 180 9.04 17.33 -14.26
N GLU A 181 8.23 17.42 -15.31
CA GLU A 181 8.69 17.23 -16.69
C GLU A 181 9.93 18.07 -17.00
N SER A 182 9.93 19.35 -16.61
CA SER A 182 11.01 20.31 -16.87
C SER A 182 12.35 19.94 -16.21
N THR A 183 12.29 19.22 -15.08
CA THR A 183 13.48 18.81 -14.30
C THR A 183 13.86 17.37 -14.52
N CYS A 184 13.00 16.58 -15.19
CA CYS A 184 13.16 15.14 -15.35
C CYS A 184 14.43 14.78 -16.13
N PRO A 185 15.34 13.99 -15.54
CA PRO A 185 16.57 13.56 -16.23
C PRO A 185 16.28 12.63 -17.41
N LEU A 186 15.18 11.89 -17.39
CA LEU A 186 14.78 10.98 -18.47
C LEU A 186 14.26 11.77 -19.67
N CYS A 187 13.49 12.86 -19.44
CA CYS A 187 13.10 13.79 -20.49
C CYS A 187 14.32 14.42 -21.18
N LYS A 188 15.28 14.88 -20.37
CA LYS A 188 16.52 15.51 -20.88
C LYS A 188 17.36 14.55 -21.72
N LYS A 189 17.30 13.25 -21.42
CA LYS A 189 17.98 12.19 -22.18
C LYS A 189 17.17 11.66 -23.35
N GLY A 190 15.96 12.17 -23.60
CA GLY A 190 15.08 11.71 -24.67
C GLY A 190 14.55 10.28 -24.49
N VAL A 191 14.54 9.75 -23.27
CA VAL A 191 14.02 8.40 -23.00
C VAL A 191 12.52 8.39 -23.28
N PRO A 192 11.99 7.49 -24.13
CA PRO A 192 10.57 7.42 -24.44
C PRO A 192 9.72 7.17 -23.20
N ILE A 193 8.55 7.82 -23.13
CA ILE A 193 7.59 7.58 -22.06
C ILE A 193 6.95 6.21 -22.25
N ASN A 194 6.91 5.43 -21.17
CA ASN A 194 6.24 4.13 -21.13
C ASN A 194 4.72 4.33 -21.22
N THR A 195 4.09 3.66 -22.18
CA THR A 195 2.64 3.72 -22.41
C THR A 195 1.88 2.48 -21.94
N GLU A 196 2.59 1.47 -21.47
CA GLU A 196 1.99 0.21 -21.02
C GLU A 196 1.60 0.25 -19.55
N VAL A 197 2.39 0.99 -18.75
CA VAL A 197 2.14 1.15 -17.31
C VAL A 197 2.09 2.62 -16.89
N GLY A 198 1.43 2.90 -15.77
CA GLY A 198 1.23 4.26 -15.28
C GLY A 198 0.27 5.07 -16.15
N HIS A 199 0.51 6.37 -16.25
CA HIS A 199 -0.34 7.31 -16.96
C HIS A 199 0.29 7.89 -18.24
N GLY A 200 1.35 7.27 -18.77
CA GLY A 200 2.11 7.77 -19.90
C GLY A 200 1.26 7.94 -21.16
N LYS A 201 0.36 7.00 -21.47
CA LYS A 201 -0.56 7.08 -22.62
C LYS A 201 -1.48 8.31 -22.54
N ALA A 202 -2.09 8.55 -21.39
CA ALA A 202 -2.96 9.71 -21.17
C ALA A 202 -2.17 11.03 -21.18
N TYR A 203 -0.96 11.02 -20.63
CA TYR A 203 -0.06 12.18 -20.66
C TYR A 203 0.30 12.59 -22.09
N LEU A 204 0.73 11.63 -22.93
CA LEU A 204 1.10 11.90 -24.33
C LEU A 204 -0.10 12.39 -25.15
N ALA A 205 -1.30 11.82 -24.95
CA ALA A 205 -2.52 12.29 -25.60
C ALA A 205 -2.78 13.77 -25.31
N LYS A 206 -2.76 14.17 -24.02
CA LYS A 206 -2.93 15.58 -23.62
C LYS A 206 -1.85 16.52 -24.15
N LYS A 207 -0.62 16.01 -24.31
CA LYS A 207 0.49 16.80 -24.84
C LYS A 207 0.30 17.09 -26.34
N ASN A 208 -0.16 16.10 -27.10
CA ASN A 208 -0.43 16.24 -28.53
C ASN A 208 -1.63 17.18 -28.81
N GLU A 209 -2.61 17.27 -27.90
CA GLU A 209 -3.73 18.21 -28.02
C GLU A 209 -3.32 19.67 -27.78
N ARG A 210 -2.16 19.92 -27.16
CA ARG A 210 -1.64 21.26 -26.83
C ARG A 210 -0.57 21.76 -27.80
N SER A 211 -0.11 20.90 -28.72
CA SER A 211 0.89 21.19 -29.75
C SER A 211 0.22 21.52 -31.09
#